data_a04dcb16fe3ca6f9fa49ccb3a3a746d1
#
_entry.id   a04dcb16fe3ca6f9fa49ccb3a3a746d1
#
_cell.length_a   1.000
_cell.length_b   1.000
_cell.length_c   1.000
_cell.angle_alpha   90.00
_cell.angle_beta   90.00
_cell.angle_gamma   90.00
#
_symmetry.space_group_name_H-M   'P 1'
#
loop_
_entity.id
_entity.type
_entity.pdbx_description
1 polymer ?
#
loop_
_entity_poly.entity_id
_entity_poly.type
_entity_poly.pdbx_seq_one_letter_code
_entity_poly.pdbx_strand_id
1 'polypeptide(L)'
;MYCLNVSAKKGLFDKEGQGMYDIKALYEASSVNEAIELMQQHPDAKIIAGGSDVLIKLREGKLAGCELVSIYGIDALRGIGMDEDGTLRILPLTSFSHITKDPLINEHIKVLGEAVDMVGGPQIRNIGTIGGNISNGVTSADSASTLHAWDAIVELTSAEGVRQLPIREYYISAGKVALRPAELLTAILIKKESYAGYKGHYIKYAMRNAMDIATLGCSVNVKLSDDKKTILGARIAYGVAGPVPMRVPAAEEAVRGKPVCGETVAAFAGAAMQNINPRDSWRASREFRLHLAHELAKRALTESIRLSGGEI
;
A
#
# COMPACT_ATOMS: atom_id res chain seq x y z
N MET A 1 39.58 -0.58 16.96
CA MET A 1 39.38 -1.88 16.29
C MET A 1 38.39 -2.67 17.15
N TYR A 2 37.09 -2.36 17.02
CA TYR A 2 36.00 -3.06 17.72
C TYR A 2 35.29 -3.93 16.69
N CYS A 3 35.55 -5.24 16.74
CA CYS A 3 34.76 -6.23 16.02
C CYS A 3 33.39 -6.28 16.68
N LEU A 4 32.38 -5.70 16.03
CA LEU A 4 30.97 -5.95 16.34
C LEU A 4 30.71 -7.44 16.06
N ASN A 5 30.51 -8.22 17.12
CA ASN A 5 30.00 -9.58 17.04
C ASN A 5 28.53 -9.51 16.58
N VAL A 6 28.30 -9.53 15.27
CA VAL A 6 27.00 -9.80 14.70
C VAL A 6 26.66 -11.26 14.98
N SER A 7 25.84 -11.49 15.98
CA SER A 7 25.39 -12.83 16.35
C SER A 7 24.41 -13.33 15.29
N ALA A 8 24.92 -14.00 14.25
CA ALA A 8 24.09 -14.78 13.37
C ALA A 8 23.46 -15.93 14.18
N LYS A 9 22.17 -15.88 14.46
CA LYS A 9 21.45 -17.03 15.02
C LYS A 9 21.36 -18.09 13.92
N LYS A 10 22.35 -19.01 13.89
CA LYS A 10 22.29 -20.21 13.08
C LYS A 10 21.17 -21.10 13.59
N GLY A 11 20.15 -21.29 12.76
CA GLY A 11 19.22 -22.42 12.77
C GLY A 11 18.30 -22.55 13.97
N LEU A 12 17.01 -22.27 13.81
CA LEU A 12 15.93 -22.96 14.52
C LEU A 12 15.75 -24.36 13.88
N PHE A 13 16.74 -25.23 14.05
CA PHE A 13 16.65 -26.62 13.60
C PHE A 13 16.36 -27.51 14.81
N ASP A 14 15.42 -28.43 14.64
CA ASP A 14 15.37 -29.62 15.46
C ASP A 14 16.55 -30.53 15.09
N LYS A 15 16.87 -31.51 15.94
CA LYS A 15 18.02 -32.41 15.79
C LYS A 15 17.92 -33.34 14.57
N GLU A 16 16.83 -33.28 13.78
CA GLU A 16 16.54 -34.14 12.63
C GLU A 16 16.59 -33.39 11.29
N GLY A 17 16.89 -32.07 11.27
CA GLY A 17 17.18 -31.32 10.04
C GLY A 17 15.94 -30.95 9.18
N GLN A 18 14.72 -31.11 9.68
CA GLN A 18 13.48 -30.72 9.01
C GLN A 18 12.79 -29.59 9.79
N GLY A 19 13.34 -28.36 9.72
CA GLY A 19 12.63 -27.18 10.17
C GLY A 19 11.40 -26.87 9.31
N MET A 20 10.33 -26.33 9.91
CA MET A 20 9.13 -25.86 9.18
C MET A 20 9.48 -24.87 8.05
N TYR A 21 10.60 -24.15 8.17
CA TYR A 21 11.11 -23.19 7.21
C TYR A 21 12.58 -23.50 6.88
N ASP A 22 12.85 -23.71 5.60
CA ASP A 22 14.20 -23.85 5.08
C ASP A 22 14.85 -22.45 4.91
N ILE A 23 15.53 -22.00 5.97
CA ILE A 23 16.23 -20.71 6.04
C ILE A 23 17.71 -20.97 6.29
N LYS A 24 18.59 -20.48 5.41
CA LYS A 24 20.03 -20.63 5.57
C LYS A 24 20.58 -19.76 6.71
N ALA A 25 20.12 -18.52 6.83
CA ALA A 25 20.50 -17.59 7.90
C ALA A 25 19.42 -16.52 8.13
N LEU A 26 19.37 -16.01 9.37
CA LEU A 26 18.57 -14.85 9.76
C LEU A 26 19.48 -13.84 10.44
N TYR A 27 19.55 -12.63 9.91
CA TYR A 27 20.24 -11.48 10.45
C TYR A 27 19.21 -10.50 11.02
N GLU A 28 19.36 -10.05 12.25
CA GLU A 28 18.45 -9.12 12.92
C GLU A 28 19.11 -7.75 12.98
N ALA A 29 18.57 -6.76 12.25
CA ALA A 29 19.05 -5.39 12.27
C ALA A 29 18.36 -4.58 13.38
N SER A 30 19.12 -3.77 14.09
CA SER A 30 18.68 -2.86 15.15
C SER A 30 18.50 -1.41 14.67
N SER A 31 19.03 -1.10 13.48
CA SER A 31 18.95 0.23 12.87
C SER A 31 18.85 0.15 11.34
N VAL A 32 18.42 1.26 10.72
CA VAL A 32 18.36 1.40 9.26
C VAL A 32 19.75 1.20 8.64
N ASN A 33 20.78 1.79 9.22
CA ASN A 33 22.15 1.67 8.72
C ASN A 33 22.64 0.22 8.79
N GLU A 34 22.41 -0.45 9.89
CA GLU A 34 22.78 -1.86 10.05
C GLU A 34 22.02 -2.75 9.04
N ALA A 35 20.73 -2.47 8.79
CA ALA A 35 19.98 -3.21 7.78
C ALA A 35 20.57 -3.02 6.38
N ILE A 36 20.98 -1.81 6.02
CA ILE A 36 21.64 -1.50 4.75
C ILE A 36 22.99 -2.21 4.64
N GLU A 37 23.82 -2.17 5.70
CA GLU A 37 25.10 -2.87 5.75
C GLU A 37 24.93 -4.38 5.58
N LEU A 38 23.97 -4.99 6.28
CA LEU A 38 23.67 -6.42 6.15
C LEU A 38 23.20 -6.78 4.73
N MET A 39 22.37 -5.94 4.10
CA MET A 39 21.98 -6.16 2.71
C MET A 39 23.13 -6.01 1.71
N GLN A 40 24.12 -5.16 1.99
CA GLN A 40 25.34 -5.05 1.18
C GLN A 40 26.24 -6.30 1.34
N GLN A 41 26.35 -6.83 2.55
CA GLN A 41 27.14 -8.04 2.85
C GLN A 41 26.44 -9.31 2.33
N HIS A 42 25.10 -9.30 2.27
CA HIS A 42 24.25 -10.41 1.86
C HIS A 42 23.28 -9.98 0.76
N PRO A 43 23.77 -9.73 -0.48
CA PRO A 43 22.96 -9.11 -1.55
C PRO A 43 21.76 -9.96 -2.01
N ASP A 44 21.80 -11.27 -1.78
CA ASP A 44 20.69 -12.18 -2.10
C ASP A 44 19.67 -12.35 -0.97
N ALA A 45 19.99 -11.85 0.23
CA ALA A 45 19.11 -11.93 1.38
C ALA A 45 17.78 -11.19 1.11
N LYS A 46 16.70 -11.71 1.67
CA LYS A 46 15.37 -11.09 1.57
C LYS A 46 15.05 -10.32 2.85
N ILE A 47 14.53 -9.11 2.69
CA ILE A 47 14.05 -8.32 3.83
C ILE A 47 12.80 -8.98 4.39
N ILE A 48 12.73 -9.13 5.70
CA ILE A 48 11.55 -9.54 6.42
C ILE A 48 11.16 -8.50 7.47
N ALA A 49 9.88 -8.06 7.41
CA ALA A 49 9.23 -7.23 8.42
C ALA A 49 8.26 -8.10 9.24
N GLY A 50 6.94 -7.87 9.13
CA GLY A 50 5.93 -8.71 9.79
C GLY A 50 5.81 -10.16 9.28
N GLY A 51 6.45 -10.48 8.17
CA GLY A 51 6.59 -11.86 7.67
C GLY A 51 5.36 -12.47 7.01
N SER A 52 4.21 -11.79 6.98
CA SER A 52 2.93 -12.37 6.51
C SER A 52 2.95 -12.91 5.08
N ASP A 53 3.82 -12.39 4.20
CA ASP A 53 4.02 -12.89 2.84
C ASP A 53 5.30 -13.75 2.72
N VAL A 54 6.38 -13.36 3.38
CA VAL A 54 7.69 -14.05 3.30
C VAL A 54 7.59 -15.46 3.86
N LEU A 55 6.94 -15.64 5.02
CA LEU A 55 6.78 -16.95 5.65
C LEU A 55 5.88 -17.88 4.82
N ILE A 56 4.90 -17.35 4.10
CA ILE A 56 4.10 -18.16 3.17
C ILE A 56 4.96 -18.63 2.00
N LYS A 57 5.76 -17.75 1.40
CA LYS A 57 6.67 -18.10 0.30
C LYS A 57 7.73 -19.13 0.73
N LEU A 58 8.23 -19.04 1.96
CA LEU A 58 9.13 -20.05 2.55
C LEU A 58 8.44 -21.40 2.68
N ARG A 59 7.24 -21.43 3.26
CA ARG A 59 6.44 -22.67 3.42
C ARG A 59 6.08 -23.31 2.08
N GLU A 60 5.87 -22.51 1.04
CA GLU A 60 5.65 -23.00 -0.33
C GLU A 60 6.93 -23.41 -1.07
N GLY A 61 8.10 -23.33 -0.41
CA GLY A 61 9.39 -23.67 -1.00
C GLY A 61 9.94 -22.62 -1.98
N LYS A 62 9.23 -21.51 -2.22
CA LYS A 62 9.65 -20.47 -3.18
C LYS A 62 10.89 -19.67 -2.72
N LEU A 63 11.15 -19.68 -1.43
CA LEU A 63 12.32 -19.04 -0.81
C LEU A 63 13.16 -20.05 0.00
N ALA A 64 13.10 -21.34 -0.35
CA ALA A 64 13.90 -22.38 0.30
C ALA A 64 15.40 -22.05 0.23
N GLY A 65 16.10 -22.23 1.34
CA GLY A 65 17.55 -21.97 1.45
C GLY A 65 17.93 -20.48 1.39
N CYS A 66 16.99 -19.53 1.49
CA CYS A 66 17.32 -18.12 1.45
C CYS A 66 17.94 -17.61 2.76
N GLU A 67 18.64 -16.50 2.67
CA GLU A 67 19.04 -15.68 3.81
C GLU A 67 17.99 -14.57 4.02
N LEU A 68 17.75 -14.19 5.27
CA LEU A 68 16.82 -13.15 5.66
C LEU A 68 17.52 -12.04 6.44
N VAL A 69 17.18 -10.79 6.14
CA VAL A 69 17.50 -9.62 6.98
C VAL A 69 16.20 -9.14 7.61
N SER A 70 16.07 -9.34 8.92
CA SER A 70 14.93 -8.86 9.70
C SER A 70 15.13 -7.40 10.07
N ILE A 71 14.16 -6.58 9.67
CA ILE A 71 14.07 -5.18 10.08
C ILE A 71 13.00 -4.97 11.15
N TYR A 72 12.33 -6.05 11.57
CA TYR A 72 11.16 -5.97 12.45
C TYR A 72 11.44 -5.33 13.81
N GLY A 73 12.68 -5.46 14.32
CA GLY A 73 13.13 -4.87 15.58
C GLY A 73 13.50 -3.38 15.53
N ILE A 74 13.44 -2.73 14.35
CA ILE A 74 13.83 -1.32 14.21
C ILE A 74 12.67 -0.41 14.60
N ASP A 75 12.63 0.04 15.86
CA ASP A 75 11.55 0.89 16.37
C ASP A 75 11.48 2.25 15.67
N ALA A 76 12.60 2.77 15.20
CA ALA A 76 12.66 4.01 14.42
C ALA A 76 11.88 3.97 13.09
N LEU A 77 11.46 2.79 12.64
CA LEU A 77 10.61 2.60 11.45
C LEU A 77 9.13 2.39 11.80
N ARG A 78 8.70 2.71 13.04
CA ARG A 78 7.30 2.55 13.50
C ARG A 78 6.69 3.89 13.87
N GLY A 79 5.41 4.03 13.56
CA GLY A 79 4.61 5.19 13.97
C GLY A 79 4.15 6.05 12.83
N ILE A 80 3.38 7.06 13.18
CA ILE A 80 2.80 8.05 12.26
C ILE A 80 3.03 9.42 12.88
N GLY A 81 3.44 10.37 12.08
CA GLY A 81 3.69 11.74 12.49
C GLY A 81 3.26 12.74 11.42
N MET A 82 3.31 13.99 11.79
CA MET A 82 3.09 15.11 10.88
C MET A 82 4.30 16.03 10.95
N ASP A 83 4.88 16.30 9.79
CA ASP A 83 5.99 17.24 9.64
C ASP A 83 5.47 18.70 9.77
N GLU A 84 6.35 19.67 9.98
CA GLU A 84 5.97 21.08 10.18
C GLU A 84 5.18 21.69 9.01
N ASP A 85 5.41 21.21 7.78
CA ASP A 85 4.69 21.64 6.57
C ASP A 85 3.32 20.97 6.42
N GLY A 86 2.92 20.15 7.39
CA GLY A 86 1.68 19.36 7.37
C GLY A 86 1.78 18.09 6.52
N THR A 87 2.97 17.65 6.13
CA THR A 87 3.14 16.34 5.48
C THR A 87 2.90 15.23 6.49
N LEU A 88 1.98 14.33 6.20
CA LEU A 88 1.80 13.09 6.96
C LEU A 88 2.93 12.12 6.63
N ARG A 89 3.62 11.63 7.65
CA ARG A 89 4.71 10.67 7.57
C ARG A 89 4.28 9.36 8.23
N ILE A 90 4.18 8.29 7.44
CA ILE A 90 3.85 6.95 7.91
C ILE A 90 5.11 6.09 7.78
N LEU A 91 5.60 5.57 8.91
CA LEU A 91 6.81 4.76 8.94
C LEU A 91 6.49 3.31 8.54
N PRO A 92 7.37 2.63 7.79
CA PRO A 92 7.03 1.41 7.05
C PRO A 92 6.71 0.19 7.93
N LEU A 93 7.22 0.11 9.15
CA LEU A 93 6.90 -0.97 10.08
C LEU A 93 5.61 -0.73 10.89
N THR A 94 4.88 0.35 10.59
CA THR A 94 3.58 0.61 11.24
C THR A 94 2.58 -0.46 10.80
N SER A 95 1.97 -1.13 11.79
CA SER A 95 1.00 -2.20 11.53
C SER A 95 -0.34 -1.65 11.03
N PHE A 96 -1.10 -2.45 10.33
CA PHE A 96 -2.45 -2.06 9.88
C PHE A 96 -3.37 -1.72 11.06
N SER A 97 -3.30 -2.48 12.16
CA SER A 97 -4.09 -2.20 13.37
C SER A 97 -3.73 -0.87 14.03
N HIS A 98 -2.46 -0.42 13.92
CA HIS A 98 -2.06 0.90 14.36
C HIS A 98 -2.68 1.97 13.44
N ILE A 99 -2.51 1.83 12.13
CA ILE A 99 -3.02 2.79 11.12
C ILE A 99 -4.53 3.01 11.27
N THR A 100 -5.30 1.93 11.45
CA THR A 100 -6.76 1.99 11.62
C THR A 100 -7.18 2.84 12.83
N LYS A 101 -6.37 2.87 13.89
CA LYS A 101 -6.70 3.55 15.16
C LYS A 101 -6.02 4.91 15.32
N ASP A 102 -5.08 5.24 14.46
CA ASP A 102 -4.26 6.44 14.59
C ASP A 102 -5.10 7.71 14.40
N PRO A 103 -5.01 8.70 15.31
CA PRO A 103 -5.77 9.94 15.22
C PRO A 103 -5.49 10.76 13.96
N LEU A 104 -4.23 10.88 13.52
CA LEU A 104 -3.85 11.64 12.31
C LEU A 104 -4.45 11.01 11.05
N ILE A 105 -4.44 9.67 10.97
CA ILE A 105 -5.07 8.94 9.87
C ILE A 105 -6.58 9.18 9.86
N ASN A 106 -7.23 9.05 11.02
CA ASN A 106 -8.69 9.21 11.14
C ASN A 106 -9.14 10.64 10.86
N GLU A 107 -8.36 11.64 11.21
CA GLU A 107 -8.67 13.05 10.95
C GLU A 107 -8.50 13.42 9.47
N HIS A 108 -7.38 13.02 8.87
CA HIS A 108 -6.96 13.56 7.57
C HIS A 108 -7.19 12.63 6.39
N ILE A 109 -6.94 11.34 6.55
CA ILE A 109 -6.96 10.34 5.46
C ILE A 109 -7.66 9.04 5.88
N LYS A 110 -8.78 9.14 6.56
CA LYS A 110 -9.53 8.04 7.17
C LYS A 110 -9.70 6.83 6.24
N VAL A 111 -9.88 7.08 4.95
CA VAL A 111 -10.05 6.02 3.95
C VAL A 111 -8.87 5.05 3.88
N LEU A 112 -7.65 5.48 4.23
CA LEU A 112 -6.51 4.57 4.34
C LEU A 112 -6.71 3.61 5.52
N GLY A 113 -7.13 4.12 6.67
CA GLY A 113 -7.45 3.28 7.85
C GLY A 113 -8.54 2.25 7.54
N GLU A 114 -9.61 2.67 6.86
CA GLU A 114 -10.71 1.78 6.42
C GLU A 114 -10.23 0.70 5.45
N ALA A 115 -9.37 1.05 4.48
CA ALA A 115 -8.84 0.08 3.52
C ALA A 115 -7.91 -0.96 4.16
N VAL A 116 -7.01 -0.54 5.06
CA VAL A 116 -6.10 -1.48 5.71
C VAL A 116 -6.81 -2.35 6.75
N ASP A 117 -7.96 -1.94 7.29
CA ASP A 117 -8.80 -2.78 8.16
C ASP A 117 -9.46 -3.94 7.40
N MET A 118 -9.53 -3.86 6.07
CA MET A 118 -9.99 -4.96 5.22
C MET A 118 -8.89 -5.98 4.87
N VAL A 119 -7.65 -5.78 5.32
CA VAL A 119 -6.54 -6.71 5.08
C VAL A 119 -6.63 -7.90 6.02
N GLY A 120 -6.78 -9.11 5.46
CA GLY A 120 -6.73 -10.37 6.21
C GLY A 120 -7.66 -10.40 7.42
N GLY A 121 -7.18 -11.02 8.49
CA GLY A 121 -7.82 -11.04 9.81
C GLY A 121 -7.04 -10.21 10.84
N PRO A 122 -7.55 -10.09 12.09
CA PRO A 122 -6.90 -9.31 13.14
C PRO A 122 -5.43 -9.70 13.38
N GLN A 123 -5.10 -10.99 13.31
CA GLN A 123 -3.74 -11.49 13.49
C GLN A 123 -2.80 -10.94 12.41
N ILE A 124 -3.27 -10.93 11.16
CA ILE A 124 -2.50 -10.38 10.02
C ILE A 124 -2.37 -8.86 10.18
N ARG A 125 -3.42 -8.17 10.59
CA ARG A 125 -3.38 -6.71 10.78
C ARG A 125 -2.48 -6.26 11.92
N ASN A 126 -2.28 -7.08 12.94
CA ASN A 126 -1.37 -6.78 14.05
C ASN A 126 0.10 -6.93 13.68
N ILE A 127 0.45 -7.87 12.81
CA ILE A 127 1.83 -8.17 12.42
C ILE A 127 2.21 -7.59 11.05
N GLY A 128 1.25 -7.53 10.13
CA GLY A 128 1.44 -6.98 8.78
C GLY A 128 1.71 -5.48 8.86
N THR A 129 2.67 -5.03 8.06
CA THR A 129 3.14 -3.65 8.05
C THR A 129 2.82 -2.99 6.70
N ILE A 130 2.57 -1.68 6.71
CA ILE A 130 2.24 -0.95 5.49
C ILE A 130 3.40 -0.97 4.49
N GLY A 131 4.63 -0.82 4.95
CA GLY A 131 5.82 -0.88 4.11
C GLY A 131 6.04 -2.25 3.49
N GLY A 132 5.85 -3.33 4.27
CA GLY A 132 5.91 -4.70 3.75
C GLY A 132 4.83 -4.96 2.69
N ASN A 133 3.61 -4.45 2.91
CA ASN A 133 2.48 -4.60 1.99
C ASN A 133 2.75 -3.94 0.64
N ILE A 134 3.21 -2.68 0.60
CA ILE A 134 3.51 -2.02 -0.67
C ILE A 134 4.79 -2.53 -1.32
N SER A 135 5.82 -2.90 -0.53
CA SER A 135 7.09 -3.43 -1.07
C SER A 135 6.99 -4.86 -1.60
N ASN A 136 5.94 -5.61 -1.23
CA ASN A 136 5.64 -6.90 -1.86
C ASN A 136 5.22 -6.74 -3.34
N GLY A 137 4.85 -5.53 -3.76
CA GLY A 137 4.58 -5.20 -5.16
C GLY A 137 3.31 -5.81 -5.74
N VAL A 138 2.43 -6.37 -4.90
CA VAL A 138 1.19 -7.00 -5.39
C VAL A 138 0.13 -5.95 -5.73
N THR A 139 -0.51 -6.12 -6.87
CA THR A 139 -1.56 -5.19 -7.35
C THR A 139 -2.84 -5.21 -6.51
N SER A 140 -3.03 -6.24 -5.68
CA SER A 140 -4.21 -6.43 -4.82
C SER A 140 -4.03 -5.91 -3.39
N ALA A 141 -2.95 -5.21 -3.09
CA ALA A 141 -2.75 -4.58 -1.80
C ALA A 141 -3.79 -3.49 -1.57
N ASP A 142 -4.64 -3.63 -0.54
CA ASP A 142 -5.73 -2.70 -0.26
C ASP A 142 -5.21 -1.28 0.07
N SER A 143 -4.05 -1.18 0.74
CA SER A 143 -3.38 0.10 1.00
C SER A 143 -2.88 0.80 -0.26
N ALA A 144 -2.50 0.05 -1.29
CA ALA A 144 -1.83 0.61 -2.46
C ALA A 144 -2.74 1.52 -3.28
N SER A 145 -3.99 1.11 -3.55
CA SER A 145 -4.96 1.96 -4.27
C SER A 145 -5.28 3.24 -3.49
N THR A 146 -5.44 3.16 -2.16
CA THR A 146 -5.66 4.36 -1.34
C THR A 146 -4.46 5.28 -1.33
N LEU A 147 -3.24 4.76 -1.19
CA LEU A 147 -2.02 5.57 -1.26
C LEU A 147 -1.83 6.22 -2.64
N HIS A 148 -2.20 5.54 -3.73
CA HIS A 148 -2.21 6.15 -5.07
C HIS A 148 -3.22 7.29 -5.16
N ALA A 149 -4.43 7.12 -4.64
CA ALA A 149 -5.45 8.17 -4.62
C ALA A 149 -5.06 9.37 -3.71
N TRP A 150 -4.20 9.16 -2.72
CA TRP A 150 -3.60 10.21 -1.89
C TRP A 150 -2.33 10.82 -2.47
N ASP A 151 -1.89 10.38 -3.66
CA ASP A 151 -0.66 10.87 -4.30
C ASP A 151 0.58 10.69 -3.42
N ALA A 152 0.65 9.57 -2.71
CA ALA A 152 1.71 9.30 -1.75
C ALA A 152 3.09 9.28 -2.42
N ILE A 153 4.10 9.66 -1.65
CA ILE A 153 5.52 9.61 -2.02
C ILE A 153 6.18 8.56 -1.13
N VAL A 154 7.01 7.71 -1.69
CA VAL A 154 7.85 6.79 -0.92
C VAL A 154 9.24 7.38 -0.75
N GLU A 155 9.78 7.28 0.46
CA GLU A 155 11.13 7.66 0.82
C GLU A 155 11.98 6.39 0.97
N LEU A 156 13.09 6.35 0.24
CA LEU A 156 13.97 5.19 0.12
C LEU A 156 15.37 5.59 0.56
N THR A 157 15.95 4.80 1.45
CA THR A 157 17.28 5.07 2.04
C THR A 157 18.27 3.98 1.66
N SER A 158 19.47 4.38 1.28
CA SER A 158 20.62 3.51 1.02
C SER A 158 21.88 4.13 1.63
N ALA A 159 23.03 3.47 1.49
CA ALA A 159 24.31 4.03 1.88
C ALA A 159 24.70 5.31 1.11
N GLU A 160 24.12 5.51 -0.08
CA GLU A 160 24.35 6.70 -0.93
C GLU A 160 23.48 7.90 -0.52
N GLY A 161 22.52 7.70 0.38
CA GLY A 161 21.59 8.74 0.86
C GLY A 161 20.12 8.37 0.70
N VAL A 162 19.29 9.40 0.69
CA VAL A 162 17.83 9.31 0.64
C VAL A 162 17.32 9.81 -0.69
N ARG A 163 16.38 9.10 -1.30
CA ARG A 163 15.63 9.54 -2.47
C ARG A 163 14.13 9.37 -2.27
N GLN A 164 13.35 10.16 -2.96
CA GLN A 164 11.91 10.10 -2.93
C GLN A 164 11.35 9.84 -4.32
N LEU A 165 10.30 9.02 -4.43
CA LEU A 165 9.55 8.79 -5.66
C LEU A 165 8.05 8.91 -5.39
N PRO A 166 7.25 9.39 -6.36
CA PRO A 166 5.80 9.16 -6.34
C PRO A 166 5.49 7.67 -6.28
N ILE A 167 4.47 7.28 -5.51
CA ILE A 167 4.12 5.85 -5.37
C ILE A 167 3.79 5.18 -6.70
N ARG A 168 3.27 5.91 -7.68
CA ARG A 168 3.02 5.40 -9.05
C ARG A 168 4.29 4.94 -9.78
N GLU A 169 5.44 5.48 -9.41
CA GLU A 169 6.75 5.11 -9.96
C GLU A 169 7.45 4.02 -9.14
N TYR A 170 6.93 3.76 -7.94
CA TYR A 170 7.45 2.70 -7.08
C TYR A 170 7.06 1.30 -7.56
N TYR A 171 5.89 1.14 -8.15
CA TYR A 171 5.43 -0.14 -8.71
C TYR A 171 5.91 -0.29 -10.16
N ILE A 172 6.77 -1.28 -10.44
CA ILE A 172 7.30 -1.55 -11.79
C ILE A 172 6.43 -2.57 -12.52
N SER A 173 6.12 -3.68 -11.86
CA SER A 173 5.27 -4.75 -12.38
C SER A 173 4.72 -5.59 -11.21
N ALA A 174 3.86 -6.55 -11.49
CA ALA A 174 3.31 -7.42 -10.47
C ALA A 174 4.42 -8.15 -9.68
N GLY A 175 4.50 -7.86 -8.37
CA GLY A 175 5.51 -8.40 -7.47
C GLY A 175 6.90 -7.74 -7.58
N LYS A 176 7.04 -6.62 -8.31
CA LYS A 176 8.30 -5.91 -8.46
C LYS A 176 8.14 -4.41 -8.23
N VAL A 177 8.97 -3.88 -7.35
CA VAL A 177 9.03 -2.46 -7.00
C VAL A 177 10.40 -1.85 -7.33
N ALA A 178 10.49 -0.52 -7.31
CA ALA A 178 11.67 0.27 -7.71
C ALA A 178 12.76 0.36 -6.63
N LEU A 179 12.79 -0.58 -5.67
CA LEU A 179 13.90 -0.70 -4.73
C LEU A 179 15.17 -1.13 -5.48
N ARG A 180 16.27 -0.42 -5.20
CA ARG A 180 17.62 -0.78 -5.64
C ARG A 180 18.25 -1.79 -4.68
N PRO A 181 19.35 -2.47 -5.06
CA PRO A 181 20.09 -3.31 -4.11
C PRO A 181 20.49 -2.52 -2.86
N ALA A 182 20.33 -3.12 -1.69
CA ALA A 182 20.61 -2.52 -0.39
C ALA A 182 19.88 -1.18 -0.11
N GLU A 183 18.71 -0.99 -0.69
CA GLU A 183 17.84 0.15 -0.44
C GLU A 183 16.63 -0.27 0.39
N LEU A 184 16.26 0.55 1.37
CA LEU A 184 15.16 0.29 2.30
C LEU A 184 14.10 1.38 2.20
N LEU A 185 12.83 1.01 2.17
CA LEU A 185 11.72 1.95 2.36
C LEU A 185 11.75 2.46 3.81
N THR A 186 11.86 3.78 3.98
CA THR A 186 11.97 4.41 5.31
C THR A 186 10.81 5.30 5.69
N ALA A 187 10.04 5.81 4.71
CA ALA A 187 8.78 6.49 4.97
C ALA A 187 7.82 6.45 3.78
N ILE A 188 6.54 6.64 4.09
CA ILE A 188 5.47 6.95 3.13
C ILE A 188 4.97 8.35 3.51
N LEU A 189 5.03 9.28 2.56
CA LEU A 189 4.71 10.68 2.77
C LEU A 189 3.45 11.05 2.01
N ILE A 190 2.55 11.79 2.66
CA ILE A 190 1.35 12.34 2.00
C ILE A 190 1.34 13.84 2.27
N LYS A 191 1.56 14.62 1.21
CA LYS A 191 1.63 16.07 1.28
C LYS A 191 0.29 16.69 1.68
N LYS A 192 0.31 17.83 2.37
CA LYS A 192 -0.90 18.53 2.82
C LYS A 192 -1.86 18.84 1.67
N GLU A 193 -1.35 19.27 0.52
CA GLU A 193 -2.15 19.54 -0.67
C GLU A 193 -2.84 18.29 -1.24
N SER A 194 -2.34 17.10 -0.93
CA SER A 194 -2.94 15.83 -1.35
C SER A 194 -4.16 15.45 -0.53
N TYR A 195 -4.30 15.91 0.72
CA TYR A 195 -5.43 15.53 1.56
C TYR A 195 -6.31 16.71 2.02
N ALA A 196 -5.77 17.93 2.07
CA ALA A 196 -6.50 19.07 2.61
C ALA A 196 -7.80 19.35 1.82
N GLY A 197 -8.92 19.21 2.53
CA GLY A 197 -10.27 19.42 1.97
C GLY A 197 -10.79 18.26 1.12
N TYR A 198 -10.05 17.16 0.99
CA TYR A 198 -10.55 15.95 0.36
C TYR A 198 -11.21 15.02 1.38
N LYS A 199 -12.29 14.37 0.96
CA LYS A 199 -12.87 13.18 1.62
C LYS A 199 -12.89 12.04 0.62
N GLY A 200 -12.78 10.82 1.09
CA GLY A 200 -12.70 9.68 0.21
C GLY A 200 -13.47 8.47 0.69
N HIS A 201 -13.63 7.51 -0.21
CA HIS A 201 -14.20 6.21 0.07
C HIS A 201 -13.44 5.12 -0.67
N TYR A 202 -13.26 3.99 -0.01
CA TYR A 202 -12.64 2.80 -0.56
C TYR A 202 -13.64 1.66 -0.62
N ILE A 203 -13.69 0.98 -1.76
CA ILE A 203 -14.51 -0.21 -1.94
C ILE A 203 -13.58 -1.37 -2.34
N LYS A 204 -13.59 -2.41 -1.52
CA LYS A 204 -13.00 -3.70 -1.84
C LYS A 204 -14.09 -4.64 -2.32
N TYR A 205 -14.04 -5.02 -3.60
CA TYR A 205 -14.85 -6.12 -4.07
C TYR A 205 -14.05 -7.41 -3.94
N ALA A 206 -14.59 -8.39 -3.24
CA ALA A 206 -13.98 -9.69 -3.00
C ALA A 206 -15.05 -10.78 -3.00
N MET A 207 -14.65 -12.05 -3.07
CA MET A 207 -15.57 -13.18 -3.08
C MET A 207 -16.22 -13.43 -1.71
N ARG A 208 -15.56 -12.97 -0.64
CA ARG A 208 -16.01 -13.10 0.75
C ARG A 208 -15.95 -11.74 1.45
N ASN A 209 -16.74 -11.57 2.50
CA ASN A 209 -16.79 -10.32 3.26
C ASN A 209 -15.56 -10.08 4.16
N ALA A 210 -14.77 -11.11 4.42
CA ALA A 210 -13.56 -11.00 5.25
C ALA A 210 -12.50 -12.02 4.81
N MET A 211 -11.24 -11.76 5.17
CA MET A 211 -10.10 -12.64 4.96
C MET A 211 -9.96 -13.07 3.50
N ASP A 212 -10.14 -12.14 2.58
CA ASP A 212 -10.06 -12.40 1.15
C ASP A 212 -9.18 -11.37 0.42
N ILE A 213 -8.69 -11.76 -0.74
CA ILE A 213 -7.93 -10.89 -1.63
C ILE A 213 -8.92 -10.16 -2.54
N ALA A 214 -8.69 -8.87 -2.77
CA ALA A 214 -9.52 -8.08 -3.65
C ALA A 214 -9.60 -8.69 -5.07
N THR A 215 -10.80 -8.87 -5.57
CA THR A 215 -11.08 -9.09 -6.99
C THR A 215 -10.86 -7.80 -7.78
N LEU A 216 -11.29 -6.69 -7.19
CA LEU A 216 -11.00 -5.31 -7.60
C LEU A 216 -11.10 -4.40 -6.36
N GLY A 217 -10.12 -3.48 -6.21
CA GLY A 217 -10.15 -2.40 -5.23
C GLY A 217 -10.33 -1.06 -5.93
N CYS A 218 -11.16 -0.16 -5.39
CA CYS A 218 -11.37 1.18 -5.92
C CYS A 218 -11.33 2.21 -4.78
N SER A 219 -10.43 3.18 -4.86
CA SER A 219 -10.37 4.32 -3.95
C SER A 219 -10.67 5.60 -4.70
N VAL A 220 -11.61 6.38 -4.20
CA VAL A 220 -11.95 7.70 -4.76
C VAL A 220 -11.88 8.75 -3.66
N ASN A 221 -11.19 9.85 -3.93
CA ASN A 221 -11.16 11.03 -3.07
C ASN A 221 -11.75 12.21 -3.83
N VAL A 222 -12.56 13.03 -3.18
CA VAL A 222 -13.19 14.22 -3.79
C VAL A 222 -13.04 15.45 -2.91
N LYS A 223 -12.84 16.60 -3.53
CA LYS A 223 -12.90 17.92 -2.92
C LYS A 223 -14.02 18.72 -3.57
N LEU A 224 -14.93 19.22 -2.75
CA LEU A 224 -16.06 20.04 -3.19
C LEU A 224 -15.81 21.53 -2.91
N SER A 225 -16.53 22.39 -3.62
CA SER A 225 -16.68 23.80 -3.30
C SER A 225 -17.33 24.01 -1.92
N ASP A 226 -17.25 25.20 -1.37
CA ASP A 226 -17.81 25.49 -0.04
C ASP A 226 -19.33 25.28 0.02
N ASP A 227 -20.05 25.61 -1.07
CA ASP A 227 -21.48 25.38 -1.23
C ASP A 227 -21.87 23.93 -1.57
N LYS A 228 -20.87 23.03 -1.69
CA LYS A 228 -20.98 21.59 -1.98
C LYS A 228 -21.60 21.24 -3.34
N LYS A 229 -21.73 22.22 -4.25
CA LYS A 229 -22.38 22.04 -5.56
C LYS A 229 -21.43 21.76 -6.72
N THR A 230 -20.12 21.98 -6.52
CA THR A 230 -19.13 21.82 -7.59
C THR A 230 -17.98 20.91 -7.11
N ILE A 231 -17.53 20.00 -7.99
CA ILE A 231 -16.36 19.16 -7.77
C ILE A 231 -15.10 19.97 -8.13
N LEU A 232 -14.33 20.41 -7.13
CA LEU A 232 -13.07 21.12 -7.35
C LEU A 232 -11.95 20.19 -7.76
N GLY A 233 -12.00 18.93 -7.34
CA GLY A 233 -11.04 17.91 -7.70
C GLY A 233 -11.53 16.53 -7.29
N ALA A 234 -11.15 15.55 -8.07
CA ALA A 234 -11.34 14.14 -7.75
C ALA A 234 -10.07 13.37 -8.05
N ARG A 235 -9.86 12.26 -7.33
CA ARG A 235 -8.79 11.30 -7.61
C ARG A 235 -9.36 9.90 -7.51
N ILE A 236 -8.99 9.04 -8.45
CA ILE A 236 -9.39 7.64 -8.45
C ILE A 236 -8.19 6.76 -8.66
N ALA A 237 -8.10 5.69 -7.87
CA ALA A 237 -7.11 4.65 -8.09
C ALA A 237 -7.71 3.26 -7.90
N TYR A 238 -7.25 2.35 -8.74
CA TYR A 238 -7.64 0.94 -8.70
C TYR A 238 -6.50 0.04 -8.24
N GLY A 239 -6.86 -1.00 -7.49
CA GLY A 239 -6.10 -2.24 -7.36
C GLY A 239 -6.70 -3.32 -8.25
N VAL A 240 -5.87 -4.17 -8.85
CA VAL A 240 -6.27 -5.31 -9.73
C VAL A 240 -6.91 -4.90 -11.07
N ALA A 241 -6.91 -3.63 -11.43
CA ALA A 241 -7.35 -3.16 -12.75
C ALA A 241 -6.24 -3.15 -13.82
N GLY A 242 -5.04 -3.54 -13.43
CA GLY A 242 -3.84 -3.61 -14.27
C GLY A 242 -2.75 -4.43 -13.60
N PRO A 243 -1.56 -4.50 -14.18
CA PRO A 243 -0.41 -5.23 -13.61
C PRO A 243 0.10 -4.59 -12.30
N VAL A 244 -0.17 -3.31 -12.10
CA VAL A 244 0.16 -2.52 -10.90
C VAL A 244 -1.07 -1.74 -10.44
N PRO A 245 -1.11 -1.28 -9.17
CA PRO A 245 -2.10 -0.28 -8.75
C PRO A 245 -1.96 0.99 -9.58
N MET A 246 -3.06 1.62 -9.96
CA MET A 246 -3.01 2.72 -10.93
C MET A 246 -4.08 3.77 -10.70
N ARG A 247 -3.74 5.04 -10.95
CA ARG A 247 -4.69 6.15 -11.07
C ARG A 247 -5.28 6.21 -12.48
N VAL A 248 -6.43 6.88 -12.60
CA VAL A 248 -7.09 7.13 -13.89
C VAL A 248 -7.30 8.64 -14.07
N PRO A 249 -6.28 9.39 -14.51
CA PRO A 249 -6.36 10.85 -14.68
C PRO A 249 -7.51 11.32 -15.58
N ALA A 250 -7.88 10.54 -16.58
CA ALA A 250 -9.00 10.87 -17.48
C ALA A 250 -10.33 11.01 -16.72
N ALA A 251 -10.59 10.17 -15.72
CA ALA A 251 -11.78 10.28 -14.88
C ALA A 251 -11.71 11.53 -13.99
N GLU A 252 -10.54 11.84 -13.46
CA GLU A 252 -10.31 12.99 -12.59
C GLU A 252 -10.57 14.31 -13.31
N GLU A 253 -10.08 14.44 -14.54
CA GLU A 253 -10.30 15.62 -15.40
C GLU A 253 -11.74 15.73 -15.89
N ALA A 254 -12.42 14.61 -16.14
CA ALA A 254 -13.81 14.60 -16.61
C ALA A 254 -14.81 15.30 -15.66
N VAL A 255 -14.46 15.39 -14.38
CA VAL A 255 -15.36 15.95 -13.36
C VAL A 255 -14.85 17.24 -12.73
N ARG A 256 -13.65 17.67 -13.01
CA ARG A 256 -13.07 18.91 -12.47
C ARG A 256 -13.92 20.11 -12.91
N GLY A 257 -14.38 20.92 -11.95
CA GLY A 257 -15.21 22.09 -12.18
C GLY A 257 -16.64 21.77 -12.59
N LYS A 258 -17.07 20.50 -12.54
CA LYS A 258 -18.42 20.08 -12.91
C LYS A 258 -19.35 20.13 -11.70
N PRO A 259 -20.68 20.28 -11.94
CA PRO A 259 -21.68 20.25 -10.87
C PRO A 259 -21.76 18.86 -10.22
N VAL A 260 -22.14 18.84 -8.95
CA VAL A 260 -22.46 17.60 -8.23
C VAL A 260 -23.84 17.13 -8.69
N CYS A 261 -23.86 16.16 -9.61
CA CYS A 261 -25.10 15.58 -10.16
C CYS A 261 -24.85 14.19 -10.74
N GLY A 262 -25.92 13.47 -11.04
CA GLY A 262 -25.88 12.11 -11.58
C GLY A 262 -25.14 11.99 -12.93
N GLU A 263 -25.28 12.98 -13.82
CA GLU A 263 -24.61 13.02 -15.11
C GLU A 263 -23.07 13.12 -14.94
N THR A 264 -22.61 13.93 -14.00
CA THR A 264 -21.19 14.06 -13.67
C THR A 264 -20.63 12.75 -13.12
N VAL A 265 -21.37 12.06 -12.25
CA VAL A 265 -20.98 10.75 -11.72
C VAL A 265 -20.93 9.69 -12.83
N ALA A 266 -21.89 9.71 -13.76
CA ALA A 266 -21.88 8.81 -14.91
C ALA A 266 -20.69 9.07 -15.84
N ALA A 267 -20.37 10.34 -16.12
CA ALA A 267 -19.20 10.74 -16.91
C ALA A 267 -17.89 10.28 -16.26
N PHE A 268 -17.76 10.43 -14.94
CA PHE A 268 -16.60 9.93 -14.17
C PHE A 268 -16.45 8.43 -14.32
N ALA A 269 -17.53 7.66 -14.10
CA ALA A 269 -17.49 6.21 -14.19
C ALA A 269 -17.15 5.71 -15.61
N GLY A 270 -17.67 6.37 -16.64
CA GLY A 270 -17.32 6.08 -18.04
C GLY A 270 -15.82 6.35 -18.33
N ALA A 271 -15.33 7.51 -17.89
CA ALA A 271 -13.92 7.87 -18.07
C ALA A 271 -12.95 7.01 -17.23
N ALA A 272 -13.42 6.46 -16.11
CA ALA A 272 -12.63 5.57 -15.25
C ALA A 272 -12.27 4.22 -15.91
N MET A 273 -12.88 3.92 -17.05
CA MET A 273 -12.59 2.74 -17.87
C MET A 273 -11.38 2.93 -18.80
N GLN A 274 -10.87 4.15 -18.93
CA GLN A 274 -9.75 4.42 -19.83
C GLN A 274 -8.43 3.88 -19.23
N ASN A 275 -7.64 3.25 -20.10
CA ASN A 275 -6.29 2.74 -19.78
C ASN A 275 -6.24 1.63 -18.72
N ILE A 276 -7.37 1.08 -18.27
CA ILE A 276 -7.36 -0.10 -17.43
C ILE A 276 -7.30 -1.37 -18.28
N ASN A 277 -6.54 -2.36 -17.78
CA ASN A 277 -6.38 -3.65 -18.46
C ASN A 277 -6.30 -4.79 -17.45
N PRO A 278 -7.42 -5.12 -16.79
CA PRO A 278 -7.45 -6.23 -15.85
C PRO A 278 -7.28 -7.57 -16.58
N ARG A 279 -6.64 -8.50 -15.91
CA ARG A 279 -6.43 -9.86 -16.43
C ARG A 279 -7.57 -10.80 -16.04
N ASP A 280 -7.69 -11.90 -16.77
CA ASP A 280 -8.44 -13.08 -16.32
C ASP A 280 -7.71 -13.79 -15.17
N SER A 281 -8.45 -14.35 -14.27
CA SER A 281 -7.96 -15.23 -13.20
C SER A 281 -9.09 -16.16 -12.71
N TRP A 282 -8.75 -17.12 -11.86
CA TRP A 282 -9.75 -17.97 -11.23
C TRP A 282 -10.77 -17.20 -10.35
N ARG A 283 -10.43 -15.96 -9.90
CA ARG A 283 -11.34 -15.11 -9.10
C ARG A 283 -12.37 -14.39 -9.93
N ALA A 284 -12.02 -13.97 -11.15
CA ALA A 284 -12.92 -13.22 -12.02
C ALA A 284 -12.36 -13.15 -13.44
N SER A 285 -13.28 -13.06 -14.42
CA SER A 285 -12.93 -12.74 -15.80
C SER A 285 -12.53 -11.27 -15.95
N ARG A 286 -11.83 -10.97 -17.03
CA ARG A 286 -11.50 -9.59 -17.42
C ARG A 286 -12.76 -8.75 -17.59
N GLU A 287 -13.78 -9.29 -18.28
CA GLU A 287 -15.05 -8.61 -18.52
C GLU A 287 -15.76 -8.21 -17.22
N PHE A 288 -15.83 -9.15 -16.26
CA PHE A 288 -16.43 -8.87 -14.97
C PHE A 288 -15.67 -7.78 -14.19
N ARG A 289 -14.33 -7.78 -14.25
CA ARG A 289 -13.53 -6.72 -13.62
C ARG A 289 -13.73 -5.36 -14.28
N LEU A 290 -13.93 -5.31 -15.58
CA LEU A 290 -14.28 -4.07 -16.29
C LEU A 290 -15.65 -3.57 -15.82
N HIS A 291 -16.65 -4.44 -15.73
CA HIS A 291 -17.95 -4.08 -15.16
C HIS A 291 -17.81 -3.57 -13.72
N LEU A 292 -17.06 -4.27 -12.87
CA LEU A 292 -16.79 -3.82 -11.50
C LEU A 292 -16.11 -2.45 -11.46
N ALA A 293 -15.11 -2.20 -12.31
CA ALA A 293 -14.39 -0.93 -12.32
C ALA A 293 -15.35 0.25 -12.57
N HIS A 294 -16.25 0.12 -13.52
CA HIS A 294 -17.28 1.12 -13.79
C HIS A 294 -18.20 1.34 -12.58
N GLU A 295 -18.77 0.26 -12.04
CA GLU A 295 -19.72 0.33 -10.92
C GLU A 295 -19.08 0.83 -9.63
N LEU A 296 -17.84 0.38 -9.33
CA LEU A 296 -17.15 0.82 -8.12
C LEU A 296 -16.71 2.29 -8.21
N ALA A 297 -16.31 2.77 -9.38
CA ALA A 297 -16.02 4.20 -9.59
C ALA A 297 -17.24 5.06 -9.30
N LYS A 298 -18.41 4.68 -9.86
CA LYS A 298 -19.69 5.35 -9.63
C LYS A 298 -20.03 5.40 -8.14
N ARG A 299 -20.03 4.25 -7.47
CA ARG A 299 -20.39 4.13 -6.06
C ARG A 299 -19.41 4.86 -5.14
N ALA A 300 -18.10 4.70 -5.39
CA ALA A 300 -17.09 5.34 -4.57
C ALA A 300 -17.10 6.87 -4.71
N LEU A 301 -17.33 7.43 -5.92
CA LEU A 301 -17.47 8.87 -6.08
C LEU A 301 -18.74 9.37 -5.39
N THR A 302 -19.89 8.71 -5.57
CA THR A 302 -21.15 9.06 -4.90
C THR A 302 -20.97 9.12 -3.39
N GLU A 303 -20.37 8.10 -2.79
CA GLU A 303 -20.14 8.07 -1.35
C GLU A 303 -19.11 9.12 -0.90
N SER A 304 -18.05 9.34 -1.67
CA SER A 304 -17.08 10.41 -1.36
C SER A 304 -17.70 11.81 -1.40
N ILE A 305 -18.64 12.06 -2.33
CA ILE A 305 -19.43 13.30 -2.39
C ILE A 305 -20.28 13.42 -1.14
N ARG A 306 -21.01 12.37 -0.77
CA ARG A 306 -21.84 12.34 0.44
C ARG A 306 -21.01 12.61 1.71
N LEU A 307 -19.84 11.98 1.84
CA LEU A 307 -18.91 12.20 2.96
C LEU A 307 -18.32 13.61 3.00
N SER A 308 -18.32 14.31 1.84
CA SER A 308 -17.91 15.71 1.72
C SER A 308 -19.05 16.70 1.97
N GLY A 309 -20.27 16.21 2.26
CA GLY A 309 -21.47 17.02 2.50
C GLY A 309 -22.22 17.45 1.23
N GLY A 310 -21.93 16.82 0.08
CA GLY A 310 -22.70 17.01 -1.16
C GLY A 310 -23.88 16.04 -1.25
N GLU A 311 -24.84 16.37 -2.08
CA GLU A 311 -26.04 15.57 -2.37
C GLU A 311 -26.17 15.37 -3.89
N ILE A 312 -26.54 14.13 -4.32
CA ILE A 312 -26.76 13.75 -5.73
C ILE A 312 -28.19 13.33 -5.93
#